data_26a83b9446955bbb0dd4150321fe7668
#
_entry.id   26a83b9446955bbb0dd4150321fe7668
#
_cell.length_a   1.000
_cell.length_b   1.000
_cell.length_c   1.000
_cell.angle_alpha   90.00
_cell.angle_beta   90.00
_cell.angle_gamma   90.00
#
_symmetry.space_group_name_H-M   'P 1'
#
loop_
_entity.id
_entity.type
_entity.pdbx_description
1 polymer ?
#
loop_
_entity_poly.entity_id
_entity_poly.type
_entity_poly.pdbx_seq_one_letter_code
_entity_poly.pdbx_strand_id
1 'polypeptide(L)'
;MSGTLYLLPNRIAERPVVETIPQRTLEVLRQTRVFLAENAKNARAYLKAAEHPGPIAELTIIEIGHEPDATQIEGWLKPLYDGQDVAIVSESGCPGVADPGATIVAKAQDLGLTVKPLVGPSSILLALMASGLDGQHFRFLGYLPIKEPERTKALQASEHQSARGETQIFIETPYRNTAFLEFLTTTLRPDTRITVAQDITGEGEWIRTKEAQAWKKDMPTLAKCPTIFAILAREVKAHAQGHREHAPAKKKPFIKKGSRTGDFWRKA
;
A
#
# COMPACT_ATOMS: atom_id res chain seq x y z
N MET A 1 -7.17 -18.63 27.50
CA MET A 1 -7.33 -17.46 26.60
C MET A 1 -6.89 -17.91 25.22
N SER A 2 -7.58 -17.56 24.16
CA SER A 2 -7.14 -17.85 22.80
C SER A 2 -5.87 -17.07 22.45
N GLY A 3 -5.05 -17.62 21.54
CA GLY A 3 -3.90 -16.93 20.98
C GLY A 3 -4.29 -15.77 20.08
N THR A 4 -3.30 -15.01 19.61
CA THR A 4 -3.48 -13.86 18.72
C THR A 4 -2.92 -14.19 17.34
N LEU A 5 -3.67 -13.85 16.27
CA LEU A 5 -3.18 -13.82 14.92
C LEU A 5 -2.50 -12.48 14.64
N TYR A 6 -1.18 -12.48 14.56
CA TYR A 6 -0.40 -11.30 14.23
C TYR A 6 -0.21 -11.16 12.71
N LEU A 7 -0.36 -9.94 12.20
CA LEU A 7 0.03 -9.60 10.84
C LEU A 7 1.42 -8.98 10.90
N LEU A 8 2.42 -9.75 10.49
CA LEU A 8 3.83 -9.45 10.66
C LEU A 8 4.42 -8.88 9.37
N PRO A 9 4.67 -7.57 9.28
CA PRO A 9 5.28 -6.95 8.10
C PRO A 9 6.69 -7.43 7.86
N ASN A 10 7.09 -7.44 6.58
CA ASN A 10 8.45 -7.67 6.14
C ASN A 10 9.07 -6.39 5.55
N ARG A 11 10.39 -6.35 5.45
CA ARG A 11 11.10 -5.28 4.72
C ARG A 11 10.65 -5.26 3.25
N ILE A 12 10.70 -4.09 2.62
CA ILE A 12 10.33 -3.89 1.22
C ILE A 12 11.53 -3.74 0.29
N ALA A 13 12.73 -3.62 0.86
CA ALA A 13 14.00 -3.61 0.13
C ALA A 13 15.05 -4.43 0.90
N GLU A 14 16.16 -4.77 0.23
CA GLU A 14 17.28 -5.49 0.82
C GLU A 14 18.12 -4.59 1.73
N ARG A 15 17.62 -4.40 2.97
CA ARG A 15 18.27 -3.61 4.04
C ARG A 15 18.27 -4.42 5.35
N PRO A 16 19.15 -4.09 6.31
CA PRO A 16 19.05 -4.66 7.65
C PRO A 16 17.64 -4.49 8.22
N VAL A 17 17.08 -5.59 8.74
CA VAL A 17 15.68 -5.63 9.20
C VAL A 17 15.39 -4.56 10.24
N VAL A 18 16.36 -4.29 11.13
CA VAL A 18 16.24 -3.30 12.22
C VAL A 18 16.12 -1.85 11.74
N GLU A 19 16.44 -1.55 10.48
CA GLU A 19 16.32 -0.20 9.93
C GLU A 19 14.88 0.16 9.56
N THR A 20 14.05 -0.84 9.23
CA THR A 20 12.71 -0.61 8.70
C THR A 20 11.61 -1.27 9.50
N ILE A 21 11.93 -2.28 10.31
CA ILE A 21 10.96 -2.99 11.15
C ILE A 21 11.09 -2.50 12.61
N PRO A 22 10.02 -1.93 13.20
CA PRO A 22 10.07 -1.42 14.56
C PRO A 22 10.38 -2.50 15.59
N GLN A 23 11.06 -2.10 16.68
CA GLN A 23 11.47 -3.00 17.76
C GLN A 23 10.32 -3.86 18.28
N ARG A 24 9.14 -3.26 18.53
CA ARG A 24 7.97 -4.01 19.01
C ARG A 24 7.53 -5.11 18.06
N THR A 25 7.60 -4.88 16.76
CA THR A 25 7.30 -5.89 15.73
C THR A 25 8.33 -7.01 15.76
N LEU A 26 9.62 -6.69 15.94
CA LEU A 26 10.68 -7.70 16.08
C LEU A 26 10.54 -8.51 17.36
N GLU A 27 10.11 -7.90 18.47
CA GLU A 27 9.83 -8.62 19.72
C GLU A 27 8.74 -9.67 19.54
N VAL A 28 7.62 -9.33 18.88
CA VAL A 28 6.54 -10.27 18.58
C VAL A 28 7.03 -11.37 17.65
N LEU A 29 7.77 -11.02 16.57
CA LEU A 29 8.38 -11.99 15.68
C LEU A 29 9.21 -13.02 16.44
N ARG A 30 10.09 -12.56 17.34
CA ARG A 30 11.01 -13.40 18.10
C ARG A 30 10.33 -14.29 19.14
N GLN A 31 9.11 -13.95 19.57
CA GLN A 31 8.30 -14.73 20.52
C GLN A 31 7.38 -15.73 19.84
N THR A 32 7.03 -15.50 18.56
CA THR A 32 6.10 -16.35 17.80
C THR A 32 6.79 -17.64 17.35
N ARG A 33 6.07 -18.76 17.37
CA ARG A 33 6.55 -20.09 17.00
C ARG A 33 5.86 -20.67 15.76
N VAL A 34 4.68 -20.15 15.43
CA VAL A 34 3.87 -20.62 14.30
C VAL A 34 3.71 -19.52 13.27
N PHE A 35 4.11 -19.76 12.05
CA PHE A 35 4.10 -18.80 10.97
C PHE A 35 3.34 -19.33 9.76
N LEU A 36 2.54 -18.47 9.15
CA LEU A 36 1.89 -18.68 7.87
C LEU A 36 2.58 -17.75 6.87
N ALA A 37 3.10 -18.29 5.78
CA ALA A 37 3.86 -17.51 4.80
C ALA A 37 3.54 -17.96 3.38
N GLU A 38 3.53 -17.04 2.43
CA GLU A 38 3.33 -17.37 1.01
C GLU A 38 4.41 -18.37 0.54
N ASN A 39 5.67 -18.12 0.93
CA ASN A 39 6.80 -18.99 0.65
C ASN A 39 7.63 -19.26 1.91
N ALA A 40 7.70 -20.54 2.32
CA ALA A 40 8.39 -20.93 3.54
C ALA A 40 9.90 -20.70 3.52
N LYS A 41 10.55 -20.75 2.34
CA LYS A 41 11.98 -20.47 2.20
C LYS A 41 12.29 -19.00 2.50
N ASN A 42 11.49 -18.10 1.93
CA ASN A 42 11.64 -16.66 2.14
C ASN A 42 11.34 -16.28 3.60
N ALA A 43 10.31 -16.87 4.19
CA ALA A 43 10.01 -16.69 5.61
C ALA A 43 11.17 -17.11 6.51
N ARG A 44 11.80 -18.27 6.26
CA ARG A 44 12.98 -18.71 7.02
C ARG A 44 14.16 -17.73 6.90
N ALA A 45 14.38 -17.20 5.69
CA ALA A 45 15.44 -16.20 5.47
C ALA A 45 15.15 -14.91 6.25
N TYR A 46 13.90 -14.44 6.25
CA TYR A 46 13.48 -13.26 7.01
C TYR A 46 13.63 -13.47 8.52
N LEU A 47 13.12 -14.59 9.06
CA LEU A 47 13.24 -14.92 10.49
C LEU A 47 14.70 -14.99 10.95
N LYS A 48 15.58 -15.54 10.11
CA LYS A 48 17.02 -15.55 10.37
C LYS A 48 17.61 -14.13 10.36
N ALA A 49 17.26 -13.30 9.38
CA ALA A 49 17.72 -11.92 9.30
C ALA A 49 17.18 -11.05 10.46
N ALA A 50 16.01 -11.38 11.01
CA ALA A 50 15.41 -10.73 12.19
C ALA A 50 15.96 -11.29 13.52
N GLU A 51 16.95 -12.19 13.47
CA GLU A 51 17.60 -12.79 14.65
C GLU A 51 16.62 -13.49 15.58
N HIS A 52 15.76 -14.37 15.02
CA HIS A 52 14.87 -15.20 15.84
C HIS A 52 15.70 -16.06 16.80
N PRO A 53 15.41 -16.07 18.12
CA PRO A 53 16.30 -16.65 19.13
C PRO A 53 16.35 -18.18 19.13
N GLY A 54 15.33 -18.84 18.57
CA GLY A 54 15.30 -20.32 18.48
C GLY A 54 15.83 -20.84 17.16
N PRO A 55 16.18 -22.14 17.12
CA PRO A 55 16.51 -22.80 15.87
C PRO A 55 15.35 -22.69 14.85
N ILE A 56 15.63 -22.18 13.68
CA ILE A 56 14.58 -22.00 12.64
C ILE A 56 13.93 -23.35 12.26
N ALA A 57 14.65 -24.45 12.39
CA ALA A 57 14.15 -25.79 12.11
C ALA A 57 13.06 -26.27 13.10
N GLU A 58 13.01 -25.69 14.30
CA GLU A 58 12.00 -26.02 15.33
C GLU A 58 10.73 -25.17 15.21
N LEU A 59 10.70 -24.18 14.33
CA LEU A 59 9.54 -23.34 14.07
C LEU A 59 8.56 -24.05 13.14
N THR A 60 7.28 -23.92 13.44
CA THR A 60 6.22 -24.34 12.51
C THR A 60 6.01 -23.27 11.45
N ILE A 61 6.46 -23.52 10.23
CA ILE A 61 6.29 -22.58 9.10
C ILE A 61 5.43 -23.30 8.05
N ILE A 62 4.19 -22.84 7.93
CA ILE A 62 3.20 -23.37 7.00
C ILE A 62 3.23 -22.51 5.74
N GLU A 63 3.48 -23.14 4.61
CA GLU A 63 3.41 -22.49 3.31
C GLU A 63 1.95 -22.44 2.85
N ILE A 64 1.41 -21.24 2.69
CA ILE A 64 0.02 -21.00 2.28
C ILE A 64 -0.10 -20.79 0.76
N GLY A 65 1.04 -20.56 0.07
CA GLY A 65 1.07 -20.28 -1.35
C GLY A 65 0.49 -18.90 -1.74
N HIS A 66 0.48 -18.64 -3.02
CA HIS A 66 -0.07 -17.40 -3.58
C HIS A 66 -1.61 -17.38 -3.56
N GLU A 67 -2.24 -18.54 -3.69
CA GLU A 67 -3.68 -18.74 -3.59
C GLU A 67 -3.98 -19.73 -2.45
N PRO A 68 -4.20 -19.25 -1.22
CA PRO A 68 -4.45 -20.12 -0.07
C PRO A 68 -5.67 -21.02 -0.26
N ASP A 69 -5.51 -22.31 0.00
CA ASP A 69 -6.62 -23.27 -0.04
C ASP A 69 -7.61 -22.98 1.11
N ALA A 70 -8.80 -22.51 0.73
CA ALA A 70 -9.85 -22.16 1.68
C ALA A 70 -10.24 -23.31 2.63
N THR A 71 -10.07 -24.57 2.20
CA THR A 71 -10.40 -25.75 3.01
C THR A 71 -9.40 -25.99 4.14
N GLN A 72 -8.18 -25.46 4.02
CA GLN A 72 -7.10 -25.65 5.00
C GLN A 72 -7.01 -24.52 6.03
N ILE A 73 -7.62 -23.36 5.76
CA ILE A 73 -7.45 -22.15 6.59
C ILE A 73 -7.84 -22.40 8.05
N GLU A 74 -8.95 -23.11 8.32
CA GLU A 74 -9.34 -23.40 9.69
C GLU A 74 -8.30 -24.28 10.41
N GLY A 75 -7.69 -25.24 9.70
CA GLY A 75 -6.61 -26.05 10.24
C GLY A 75 -5.37 -25.22 10.61
N TRP A 76 -5.03 -24.22 9.78
CA TRP A 76 -3.92 -23.33 10.04
C TRP A 76 -4.15 -22.37 11.22
N LEU A 77 -5.42 -22.05 11.51
CA LEU A 77 -5.81 -21.21 12.65
C LEU A 77 -6.02 -22.01 13.95
N LYS A 78 -5.99 -23.35 13.89
CA LYS A 78 -6.22 -24.20 15.07
C LYS A 78 -5.31 -23.90 16.27
N PRO A 79 -4.00 -23.58 16.13
CA PRO A 79 -3.14 -23.24 17.26
C PRO A 79 -3.66 -22.06 18.10
N LEU A 80 -4.42 -21.13 17.49
CA LEU A 80 -5.01 -20.00 18.22
C LEU A 80 -6.01 -20.44 19.28
N TYR A 81 -6.79 -21.50 19.04
CA TYR A 81 -7.71 -22.05 20.02
C TYR A 81 -7.00 -22.71 21.20
N ASP A 82 -5.78 -23.23 20.96
CA ASP A 82 -4.92 -23.84 21.97
C ASP A 82 -4.10 -22.78 22.75
N GLY A 83 -4.36 -21.50 22.50
CA GLY A 83 -3.68 -20.39 23.18
C GLY A 83 -2.31 -20.04 22.61
N GLN A 84 -1.92 -20.61 21.45
CA GLN A 84 -0.69 -20.27 20.74
C GLN A 84 -0.90 -19.09 19.81
N ASP A 85 0.06 -18.16 19.80
CA ASP A 85 0.08 -17.08 18.81
C ASP A 85 0.53 -17.61 17.45
N VAL A 86 -0.09 -17.07 16.39
CA VAL A 86 0.24 -17.35 14.98
C VAL A 86 0.55 -16.04 14.30
N ALA A 87 1.56 -16.00 13.42
CA ALA A 87 1.87 -14.83 12.61
C ALA A 87 1.75 -15.12 11.12
N ILE A 88 1.04 -14.26 10.39
CA ILE A 88 1.13 -14.20 8.93
C ILE A 88 2.31 -13.31 8.57
N VAL A 89 3.25 -13.83 7.79
CA VAL A 89 4.43 -13.11 7.29
C VAL A 89 4.25 -12.78 5.82
N SER A 90 4.32 -11.50 5.46
CA SER A 90 4.30 -11.05 4.07
C SER A 90 5.64 -11.29 3.37
N GLU A 91 5.61 -11.51 2.05
CA GLU A 91 6.82 -11.52 1.23
C GLU A 91 7.49 -10.13 1.19
N SER A 92 6.70 -9.06 1.21
CA SER A 92 7.17 -7.68 1.20
C SER A 92 6.10 -6.74 1.77
N GLY A 93 6.47 -5.86 2.69
CA GLY A 93 5.54 -4.90 3.28
C GLY A 93 4.51 -5.52 4.21
N CYS A 94 3.26 -5.08 4.13
CA CYS A 94 2.20 -5.39 5.08
C CYS A 94 1.37 -6.60 4.66
N PRO A 95 1.22 -7.63 5.52
CA PRO A 95 0.31 -8.75 5.25
C PRO A 95 -1.13 -8.28 5.01
N GLY A 96 -1.81 -8.95 4.07
CA GLY A 96 -3.19 -8.64 3.71
C GLY A 96 -3.38 -7.41 2.79
N VAL A 97 -2.29 -6.74 2.40
CA VAL A 97 -2.32 -5.62 1.44
C VAL A 97 -1.63 -6.05 0.15
N ALA A 98 -2.37 -6.35 -0.88
CA ALA A 98 -1.90 -7.01 -2.11
C ALA A 98 -1.14 -8.32 -1.80
N ASP A 99 -1.64 -9.11 -0.88
CA ASP A 99 -0.99 -10.22 -0.21
C ASP A 99 -2.04 -11.32 0.08
N PRO A 100 -1.71 -12.60 -0.10
CA PRO A 100 -2.66 -13.72 0.08
C PRO A 100 -3.18 -13.86 1.51
N GLY A 101 -2.51 -13.30 2.51
CA GLY A 101 -2.94 -13.33 3.91
C GLY A 101 -4.32 -12.75 4.18
N ALA A 102 -4.85 -11.91 3.26
CA ALA A 102 -6.17 -11.30 3.42
C ALA A 102 -7.30 -12.33 3.61
N THR A 103 -7.25 -13.47 2.91
CA THR A 103 -8.27 -14.54 3.02
C THR A 103 -8.25 -15.21 4.39
N ILE A 104 -7.05 -15.38 4.96
CA ILE A 104 -6.86 -15.95 6.31
C ILE A 104 -7.38 -14.98 7.37
N VAL A 105 -7.09 -13.69 7.20
CA VAL A 105 -7.60 -12.63 8.08
C VAL A 105 -9.13 -12.59 8.05
N ALA A 106 -9.75 -12.65 6.87
CA ALA A 106 -11.20 -12.69 6.74
C ALA A 106 -11.79 -13.86 7.52
N LYS A 107 -11.24 -15.07 7.35
CA LYS A 107 -11.70 -16.25 8.08
C LYS A 107 -11.49 -16.12 9.60
N ALA A 108 -10.37 -15.56 10.04
CA ALA A 108 -10.11 -15.33 11.46
C ALA A 108 -11.13 -14.36 12.08
N GLN A 109 -11.52 -13.30 11.35
CA GLN A 109 -12.57 -12.36 11.75
C GLN A 109 -13.94 -13.05 11.84
N ASP A 110 -14.30 -13.87 10.84
CA ASP A 110 -15.55 -14.63 10.84
C ASP A 110 -15.66 -15.58 12.05
N LEU A 111 -14.52 -16.12 12.49
CA LEU A 111 -14.42 -16.99 13.66
C LEU A 111 -14.31 -16.24 15.01
N GLY A 112 -14.30 -14.90 14.99
CA GLY A 112 -14.18 -14.07 16.20
C GLY A 112 -12.81 -14.19 16.89
N LEU A 113 -11.76 -14.57 16.15
CA LEU A 113 -10.39 -14.67 16.67
C LEU A 113 -9.75 -13.30 16.77
N THR A 114 -8.84 -13.14 17.73
CA THR A 114 -8.11 -11.88 17.90
C THR A 114 -7.08 -11.70 16.79
N VAL A 115 -7.22 -10.64 15.99
CA VAL A 115 -6.27 -10.25 14.96
C VAL A 115 -5.58 -8.95 15.35
N LYS A 116 -4.24 -8.91 15.28
CA LYS A 116 -3.44 -7.72 15.57
C LYS A 116 -2.47 -7.39 14.43
N PRO A 117 -2.68 -6.28 13.70
CA PRO A 117 -1.69 -5.80 12.76
C PRO A 117 -0.49 -5.23 13.50
N LEU A 118 0.70 -5.47 13.00
CA LEU A 118 1.94 -4.90 13.50
C LEU A 118 2.44 -3.79 12.59
N VAL A 119 3.13 -2.82 13.17
CA VAL A 119 3.68 -1.68 12.41
C VAL A 119 4.87 -2.14 11.56
N GLY A 120 4.89 -1.72 10.31
CA GLY A 120 5.99 -1.96 9.38
C GLY A 120 5.87 -1.13 8.11
N PRO A 121 6.83 -1.25 7.18
CA PRO A 121 6.87 -0.43 5.97
C PRO A 121 5.76 -0.83 4.98
N SER A 122 5.27 0.17 4.25
CA SER A 122 4.38 -0.01 3.11
C SER A 122 4.89 0.84 1.96
N SER A 123 5.28 0.22 0.85
CA SER A 123 5.74 0.94 -0.34
C SER A 123 4.66 1.86 -0.91
N ILE A 124 3.39 1.48 -0.79
CA ILE A 124 2.23 2.27 -1.25
C ILE A 124 2.16 3.60 -0.48
N LEU A 125 2.18 3.53 0.87
CA LEU A 125 2.09 4.72 1.71
C LEU A 125 3.35 5.57 1.65
N LEU A 126 4.54 4.96 1.62
CA LEU A 126 5.80 5.70 1.52
C LEU A 126 5.91 6.44 0.17
N ALA A 127 5.49 5.82 -0.93
CA ALA A 127 5.40 6.48 -2.23
C ALA A 127 4.42 7.66 -2.20
N LEU A 128 3.24 7.48 -1.62
CA LEU A 128 2.24 8.53 -1.48
C LEU A 128 2.76 9.70 -0.64
N MET A 129 3.37 9.42 0.52
CA MET A 129 3.97 10.43 1.40
C MET A 129 5.00 11.30 0.67
N ALA A 130 5.84 10.68 -0.16
CA ALA A 130 6.91 11.39 -0.88
C ALA A 130 6.47 11.99 -2.22
N SER A 131 5.27 11.66 -2.71
CA SER A 131 4.78 12.07 -4.04
C SER A 131 4.42 13.54 -4.14
N GLY A 132 3.95 14.15 -3.04
CA GLY A 132 3.32 15.47 -3.05
C GLY A 132 2.00 15.52 -3.83
N LEU A 133 1.33 14.37 -4.01
CA LEU A 133 -0.03 14.24 -4.52
C LEU A 133 -1.04 14.29 -3.36
N ASP A 134 -2.34 14.12 -3.64
CA ASP A 134 -3.37 14.09 -2.58
C ASP A 134 -3.22 12.83 -1.73
N GLY A 135 -3.03 13.00 -0.42
CA GLY A 135 -2.89 11.92 0.55
C GLY A 135 -4.18 11.64 1.35
N GLN A 136 -5.23 12.43 1.16
CA GLN A 136 -6.53 12.20 1.82
C GLN A 136 -7.42 11.30 0.98
N HIS A 137 -7.37 11.49 -0.34
CA HIS A 137 -8.15 10.72 -1.30
C HIS A 137 -7.20 9.99 -2.23
N PHE A 138 -7.07 8.69 -2.04
CA PHE A 138 -6.21 7.87 -2.89
C PHE A 138 -6.79 6.46 -3.05
N ARG A 139 -6.42 5.84 -4.17
CA ARG A 139 -6.82 4.49 -4.50
C ARG A 139 -5.63 3.69 -4.99
N PHE A 140 -5.39 2.55 -4.37
CA PHE A 140 -4.45 1.55 -4.87
C PHE A 140 -5.18 0.61 -5.84
N LEU A 141 -4.65 0.48 -7.05
CA LEU A 141 -5.23 -0.28 -8.15
C LEU A 141 -4.47 -1.58 -8.47
N GLY A 142 -3.31 -1.78 -7.84
CA GLY A 142 -2.45 -2.90 -8.18
C GLY A 142 -1.90 -2.80 -9.59
N TYR A 143 -1.92 -3.92 -10.34
CA TYR A 143 -1.49 -3.97 -11.73
C TYR A 143 -2.58 -3.51 -12.68
N LEU A 144 -2.22 -2.73 -13.68
CA LEU A 144 -3.11 -2.49 -14.82
C LEU A 144 -3.19 -3.74 -15.71
N PRO A 145 -4.26 -3.89 -16.52
CA PRO A 145 -4.32 -4.94 -17.55
C PRO A 145 -3.08 -4.92 -18.44
N ILE A 146 -2.63 -6.11 -18.84
CA ILE A 146 -1.40 -6.25 -19.66
C ILE A 146 -1.70 -5.97 -21.14
N LYS A 147 -2.90 -6.37 -21.59
CA LYS A 147 -3.29 -6.36 -23.01
C LYS A 147 -4.02 -5.08 -23.39
N GLU A 148 -3.77 -4.62 -24.62
CA GLU A 148 -4.58 -3.59 -25.26
C GLU A 148 -5.87 -4.21 -25.87
N PRO A 149 -6.98 -3.48 -25.91
CA PRO A 149 -7.16 -2.06 -25.51
C PRO A 149 -7.52 -1.87 -24.02
N GLU A 150 -7.64 -2.94 -23.21
CA GLU A 150 -8.08 -2.88 -21.83
C GLU A 150 -7.13 -2.06 -20.94
N ARG A 151 -5.84 -2.13 -21.24
CA ARG A 151 -4.80 -1.37 -20.51
C ARG A 151 -5.00 0.14 -20.68
N THR A 152 -5.15 0.59 -21.92
CA THR A 152 -5.39 2.01 -22.23
C THR A 152 -6.71 2.49 -21.61
N LYS A 153 -7.79 1.72 -21.71
CA LYS A 153 -9.08 2.06 -21.12
C LYS A 153 -9.00 2.18 -19.59
N ALA A 154 -8.31 1.25 -18.93
CA ALA A 154 -8.15 1.27 -17.48
C ALA A 154 -7.36 2.51 -17.03
N LEU A 155 -6.27 2.87 -17.73
CA LEU A 155 -5.48 4.05 -17.42
C LEU A 155 -6.27 5.35 -17.63
N GLN A 156 -7.02 5.47 -18.73
CA GLN A 156 -7.87 6.64 -19.01
C GLN A 156 -8.98 6.79 -17.97
N ALA A 157 -9.62 5.68 -17.56
CA ALA A 157 -10.60 5.69 -16.48
C ALA A 157 -9.99 6.14 -15.16
N SER A 158 -8.77 5.70 -14.85
CA SER A 158 -8.02 6.11 -13.65
C SER A 158 -7.67 7.59 -13.69
N GLU A 159 -7.25 8.12 -14.85
CA GLU A 159 -7.00 9.55 -15.01
C GLU A 159 -8.27 10.38 -14.81
N HIS A 160 -9.40 9.92 -15.35
CA HIS A 160 -10.69 10.59 -15.14
C HIS A 160 -11.09 10.64 -13.66
N GLN A 161 -10.88 9.56 -12.91
CA GLN A 161 -11.11 9.56 -11.47
C GLN A 161 -10.14 10.48 -10.75
N SER A 162 -8.87 10.48 -11.14
CA SER A 162 -7.86 11.33 -10.51
C SER A 162 -8.15 12.83 -10.69
N ALA A 163 -8.80 13.21 -11.80
CA ALA A 163 -9.23 14.61 -12.05
C ALA A 163 -10.28 15.13 -11.04
N ARG A 164 -10.82 14.23 -10.19
CA ARG A 164 -11.71 14.58 -9.07
C ARG A 164 -10.98 14.77 -7.74
N GLY A 165 -9.66 14.76 -7.76
CA GLY A 165 -8.81 14.93 -6.58
C GLY A 165 -8.42 13.61 -5.91
N GLU A 166 -8.56 12.45 -6.58
CA GLU A 166 -8.18 11.14 -6.02
C GLU A 166 -6.87 10.65 -6.64
N THR A 167 -5.81 10.51 -5.83
CA THR A 167 -4.54 9.93 -6.29
C THR A 167 -4.72 8.45 -6.65
N GLN A 168 -4.33 8.06 -7.87
CA GLN A 168 -4.36 6.67 -8.32
C GLN A 168 -2.96 6.08 -8.23
N ILE A 169 -2.83 4.93 -7.56
CA ILE A 169 -1.54 4.29 -7.28
C ILE A 169 -1.51 2.91 -7.97
N PHE A 170 -0.40 2.63 -8.67
CA PHE A 170 -0.18 1.40 -9.44
C PHE A 170 1.12 0.73 -9.04
N ILE A 171 1.21 -0.56 -9.30
CA ILE A 171 2.47 -1.30 -9.32
C ILE A 171 2.72 -1.88 -10.71
N GLU A 172 3.98 -2.10 -11.03
CA GLU A 172 4.38 -2.79 -12.25
C GLU A 172 5.55 -3.74 -11.96
N THR A 173 5.73 -4.73 -12.83
CA THR A 173 6.87 -5.65 -12.71
C THR A 173 8.18 -4.91 -13.02
N PRO A 174 9.28 -5.19 -12.29
CA PRO A 174 10.53 -4.45 -12.43
C PRO A 174 11.07 -4.33 -13.85
N TYR A 175 10.87 -5.38 -14.66
CA TYR A 175 11.36 -5.41 -16.05
C TYR A 175 10.59 -4.49 -17.01
N ARG A 176 9.40 -4.02 -16.63
CA ARG A 176 8.55 -3.16 -17.45
C ARG A 176 8.49 -1.71 -16.98
N ASN A 177 9.23 -1.34 -15.94
CA ASN A 177 9.17 0.01 -15.35
C ASN A 177 9.33 1.13 -16.38
N THR A 178 10.39 1.09 -17.21
CA THR A 178 10.62 2.14 -18.24
C THR A 178 9.49 2.16 -19.26
N ALA A 179 9.11 1.01 -19.82
CA ALA A 179 8.03 0.92 -20.79
C ALA A 179 6.67 1.35 -20.19
N PHE A 180 6.47 1.13 -18.88
CA PHE A 180 5.27 1.58 -18.20
C PHE A 180 5.25 3.11 -18.04
N LEU A 181 6.38 3.73 -17.69
CA LEU A 181 6.47 5.20 -17.64
C LEU A 181 6.25 5.81 -19.04
N GLU A 182 6.81 5.23 -20.09
CA GLU A 182 6.56 5.64 -21.47
C GLU A 182 5.09 5.55 -21.83
N PHE A 183 4.43 4.45 -21.48
CA PHE A 183 3.01 4.26 -21.67
C PHE A 183 2.18 5.32 -20.91
N LEU A 184 2.49 5.61 -19.66
CA LEU A 184 1.84 6.66 -18.89
C LEU A 184 1.96 8.02 -19.58
N THR A 185 3.18 8.40 -20.02
CA THR A 185 3.43 9.72 -20.62
C THR A 185 2.84 9.90 -22.01
N THR A 186 2.55 8.81 -22.72
CA THR A 186 1.94 8.85 -24.06
C THR A 186 0.42 8.80 -24.02
N THR A 187 -0.15 8.23 -22.95
CA THR A 187 -1.59 8.01 -22.82
C THR A 187 -2.29 9.09 -22.00
N LEU A 188 -1.62 9.58 -20.95
CA LEU A 188 -2.17 10.59 -20.05
C LEU A 188 -2.08 12.01 -20.63
N ARG A 189 -2.89 12.91 -20.10
CA ARG A 189 -2.83 14.34 -20.44
C ARG A 189 -1.45 14.92 -20.08
N PRO A 190 -0.95 15.88 -20.87
CA PRO A 190 0.38 16.47 -20.67
C PRO A 190 0.61 17.06 -19.27
N ASP A 191 -0.44 17.57 -18.63
CA ASP A 191 -0.42 18.22 -17.32
C ASP A 191 -0.73 17.29 -16.14
N THR A 192 -1.02 16.02 -16.40
CA THR A 192 -1.20 15.01 -15.35
C THR A 192 0.13 14.76 -14.64
N ARG A 193 0.13 14.88 -13.31
CA ARG A 193 1.30 14.60 -12.49
C ARG A 193 1.50 13.10 -12.33
N ILE A 194 2.72 12.65 -12.57
CA ILE A 194 3.12 11.25 -12.43
C ILE A 194 4.26 11.18 -11.42
N THR A 195 4.09 10.35 -10.40
CA THR A 195 5.15 9.97 -9.45
C THR A 195 5.72 8.64 -9.86
N VAL A 196 7.05 8.54 -9.83
CA VAL A 196 7.81 7.29 -9.90
C VAL A 196 8.59 7.15 -8.61
N ALA A 197 8.39 6.06 -7.88
CA ALA A 197 9.04 5.78 -6.61
C ALA A 197 9.69 4.40 -6.68
N GLN A 198 11.00 4.37 -6.85
CA GLN A 198 11.81 3.18 -7.04
C GLN A 198 12.57 2.81 -5.77
N ASP A 199 12.76 1.52 -5.54
CA ASP A 199 13.60 0.96 -4.48
C ASP A 199 13.39 1.60 -3.12
N ILE A 200 12.10 1.84 -2.78
CA ILE A 200 11.72 2.55 -1.55
C ILE A 200 12.32 1.82 -0.35
N THR A 201 13.00 2.55 0.53
CA THR A 201 13.83 2.09 1.65
C THR A 201 15.12 1.38 1.26
N GLY A 202 15.39 1.17 -0.02
CA GLY A 202 16.63 0.58 -0.52
C GLY A 202 17.77 1.58 -0.66
N GLU A 203 18.96 1.09 -1.03
CA GLU A 203 20.10 1.97 -1.28
C GLU A 203 19.95 2.83 -2.53
N GLY A 204 19.17 2.31 -3.50
CA GLY A 204 18.85 3.00 -4.75
C GLY A 204 17.57 3.81 -4.69
N GLU A 205 17.06 4.14 -3.49
CA GLU A 205 15.82 4.89 -3.35
C GLU A 205 15.81 6.16 -4.19
N TRP A 206 14.82 6.24 -5.09
CA TRP A 206 14.66 7.39 -5.94
C TRP A 206 13.19 7.68 -6.18
N ILE A 207 12.73 8.86 -5.76
CA ILE A 207 11.32 9.27 -5.87
C ILE A 207 11.25 10.62 -6.56
N ARG A 208 10.48 10.72 -7.64
CA ARG A 208 10.28 11.96 -8.39
C ARG A 208 8.85 12.08 -8.90
N THR A 209 8.33 13.30 -8.85
CA THR A 209 7.04 13.67 -9.40
C THR A 209 7.20 14.78 -10.43
N LYS A 210 6.76 14.53 -11.66
CA LYS A 210 6.75 15.52 -12.75
C LYS A 210 5.41 15.43 -13.49
N GLU A 211 5.09 16.43 -14.29
CA GLU A 211 4.00 16.35 -15.29
C GLU A 211 4.37 15.36 -16.41
N ALA A 212 3.37 14.72 -17.02
CA ALA A 212 3.57 13.73 -18.09
C ALA A 212 4.43 14.31 -19.24
N GLN A 213 4.19 15.57 -19.65
CA GLN A 213 5.00 16.25 -20.66
C GLN A 213 6.46 16.43 -20.26
N ALA A 214 6.73 16.67 -18.98
CA ALA A 214 8.09 16.83 -18.48
C ALA A 214 8.84 15.48 -18.41
N TRP A 215 8.16 14.40 -18.03
CA TRP A 215 8.69 13.05 -18.13
C TRP A 215 9.00 12.67 -19.57
N LYS A 216 8.09 12.96 -20.50
CA LYS A 216 8.29 12.65 -21.93
C LYS A 216 9.50 13.37 -22.53
N LYS A 217 9.75 14.61 -22.08
CA LYS A 217 10.90 15.41 -22.56
C LYS A 217 12.23 14.89 -22.04
N ASP A 218 12.25 14.37 -20.79
CA ASP A 218 13.44 13.90 -20.09
C ASP A 218 13.12 12.53 -19.48
N MET A 219 13.03 11.51 -20.35
CA MET A 219 12.66 10.15 -20.00
C MET A 219 13.86 9.39 -19.43
N PRO A 220 13.82 9.01 -18.13
CA PRO A 220 14.89 8.23 -17.56
C PRO A 220 14.79 6.74 -17.95
N THR A 221 15.92 6.06 -17.98
CA THR A 221 15.92 4.60 -17.92
C THR A 221 15.75 4.18 -16.46
N LEU A 222 14.62 3.56 -16.14
CA LEU A 222 14.32 3.13 -14.78
C LEU A 222 15.05 1.82 -14.44
N ALA A 223 15.47 1.69 -13.18
CA ALA A 223 16.09 0.49 -12.68
C ALA A 223 15.09 -0.70 -12.68
N LYS A 224 15.60 -1.92 -12.76
CA LYS A 224 14.82 -3.15 -12.67
C LYS A 224 14.63 -3.55 -11.21
N CYS A 225 13.97 -2.69 -10.44
CA CYS A 225 13.67 -2.87 -9.03
C CYS A 225 12.17 -2.63 -8.75
N PRO A 226 11.65 -3.01 -7.58
CA PRO A 226 10.28 -2.70 -7.19
C PRO A 226 9.99 -1.19 -7.30
N THR A 227 8.89 -0.86 -7.95
CA THR A 227 8.55 0.54 -8.26
C THR A 227 7.06 0.76 -8.08
N ILE A 228 6.72 1.85 -7.38
CA ILE A 228 5.36 2.37 -7.27
C ILE A 228 5.21 3.54 -8.22
N PHE A 229 4.09 3.56 -8.93
CA PHE A 229 3.66 4.68 -9.76
C PHE A 229 2.41 5.29 -9.16
N ALA A 230 2.30 6.61 -9.19
CA ALA A 230 1.06 7.29 -8.82
C ALA A 230 0.77 8.43 -9.78
N ILE A 231 -0.52 8.70 -10.01
CA ILE A 231 -0.96 9.80 -10.86
C ILE A 231 -1.99 10.67 -10.15
N LEU A 232 -1.96 11.97 -10.47
CA LEU A 232 -3.01 12.92 -10.11
C LEU A 232 -3.19 13.91 -11.26
N ALA A 233 -4.34 13.85 -11.91
CA ALA A 233 -4.72 14.77 -12.96
C ALA A 233 -5.22 16.08 -12.35
N ARG A 234 -5.01 17.19 -13.04
CA ARG A 234 -5.62 18.47 -12.65
C ARG A 234 -7.13 18.43 -12.84
N GLU A 235 -7.84 19.05 -11.94
CA GLU A 235 -9.28 19.23 -12.06
C GLU A 235 -9.64 19.89 -13.41
N VAL A 236 -10.50 19.27 -14.15
CA VAL A 236 -11.08 19.88 -15.36
C VAL A 236 -12.10 20.90 -14.89
N LYS A 237 -11.71 22.18 -14.78
CA LYS A 237 -12.70 23.26 -14.60
C LYS A 237 -13.66 23.16 -15.77
N ALA A 238 -14.90 22.77 -15.50
CA ALA A 238 -15.97 22.93 -16.49
C ALA A 238 -15.97 24.39 -16.90
N HIS A 239 -15.74 24.68 -18.18
CA HIS A 239 -15.95 26.01 -18.71
C HIS A 239 -17.37 26.40 -18.38
N ALA A 240 -17.53 27.36 -17.47
CA ALA A 240 -18.82 28.00 -17.20
C ALA A 240 -19.24 28.71 -18.49
N GLN A 241 -20.03 28.01 -19.31
CA GLN A 241 -20.81 28.66 -20.34
C GLN A 241 -21.97 29.37 -19.65
N GLY A 242 -22.05 30.65 -19.85
CA GLY A 242 -23.28 31.41 -19.64
C GLY A 242 -23.21 32.43 -18.51
N HIS A 243 -22.91 33.64 -18.88
CA HIS A 243 -23.34 34.81 -18.14
C HIS A 243 -24.82 34.68 -17.72
N ARG A 244 -25.08 34.60 -16.44
CA ARG A 244 -26.30 35.07 -15.86
C ARG A 244 -25.92 36.17 -14.86
N GLU A 245 -26.12 37.42 -15.32
CA GLU A 245 -26.20 38.56 -14.45
C GLU A 245 -27.30 38.27 -13.41
N HIS A 246 -26.91 38.14 -12.17
CA HIS A 246 -27.83 38.20 -11.04
C HIS A 246 -27.60 39.48 -10.26
N ALA A 247 -28.63 40.29 -10.22
CA ALA A 247 -28.78 41.49 -9.42
C ALA A 247 -28.36 41.28 -7.94
N PRO A 248 -27.85 42.32 -7.26
CA PRO A 248 -27.28 42.21 -5.93
C PRO A 248 -28.38 41.92 -4.89
N ALA A 249 -28.26 40.76 -4.22
CA ALA A 249 -29.12 40.42 -3.10
C ALA A 249 -28.78 41.27 -1.85
N LYS A 250 -29.80 41.87 -1.24
CA LYS A 250 -29.77 42.69 -0.04
C LYS A 250 -29.16 41.91 1.14
N LYS A 251 -28.12 42.47 1.77
CA LYS A 251 -27.49 41.96 2.99
C LYS A 251 -28.47 41.92 4.16
N LYS A 252 -28.67 40.74 4.76
CA LYS A 252 -29.29 40.58 6.08
C LYS A 252 -28.20 40.69 7.16
N PRO A 253 -28.53 41.25 8.37
CA PRO A 253 -27.51 41.49 9.39
C PRO A 253 -27.06 40.21 10.08
N PHE A 254 -25.74 40.16 10.38
CA PHE A 254 -24.99 39.07 10.98
C PHE A 254 -25.28 39.00 12.48
N ILE A 255 -25.94 37.95 12.96
CA ILE A 255 -26.06 37.65 14.38
C ILE A 255 -24.82 36.83 14.80
N LYS A 256 -23.96 37.43 15.63
CA LYS A 256 -22.88 36.73 16.31
C LYS A 256 -23.43 35.66 17.24
N LYS A 257 -23.15 34.38 16.97
CA LYS A 257 -23.27 33.29 17.97
C LYS A 257 -21.88 32.84 18.36
N GLY A 258 -21.71 32.73 19.67
CA GLY A 258 -20.47 32.59 20.39
C GLY A 258 -19.63 31.35 20.05
N SER A 259 -18.34 31.51 20.28
CA SER A 259 -17.28 30.53 20.29
C SER A 259 -17.58 29.33 21.20
N ARG A 260 -17.56 28.13 20.63
CA ARG A 260 -17.23 26.92 21.38
C ARG A 260 -16.05 26.28 20.70
N THR A 261 -14.88 26.54 21.25
CA THR A 261 -13.67 25.75 21.05
C THR A 261 -13.90 24.40 21.69
N GLY A 262 -13.95 23.34 20.88
CA GLY A 262 -13.98 21.95 21.33
C GLY A 262 -12.65 21.29 21.00
N ASP A 263 -11.81 21.12 22.02
CA ASP A 263 -10.60 20.29 22.01
C ASP A 263 -10.96 18.85 21.65
N PHE A 264 -10.54 18.39 20.49
CA PHE A 264 -10.80 16.99 20.02
C PHE A 264 -9.53 16.12 19.90
N TRP A 265 -8.33 16.65 20.28
CA TRP A 265 -7.05 15.92 20.09
C TRP A 265 -6.19 15.80 21.35
N ARG A 266 -6.83 15.72 22.55
CA ARG A 266 -6.09 15.32 23.76
C ARG A 266 -6.83 14.22 24.46
N LYS A 267 -6.57 12.97 24.08
CA LYS A 267 -6.60 11.71 24.87
C LYS A 267 -6.68 10.53 23.89
N ALA A 268 -5.55 10.03 23.47
CA ALA A 268 -5.29 8.62 23.22
C ALA A 268 -3.78 8.41 23.44
#